data_54ed22e629e66cf716c59d8304c5b937
#
_entry.id   54ed22e629e66cf716c59d8304c5b937
#
_cell.length_a   1.000
_cell.length_b   1.000
_cell.length_c   1.000
_cell.angle_alpha   90.00
_cell.angle_beta   90.00
_cell.angle_gamma   90.00
#
_symmetry.space_group_name_H-M   'P 1'
#
loop_
_entity.id
_entity.type
_entity.pdbx_description
1 polymer ?
#
loop_
_entity_poly.entity_id
_entity_poly.type
_entity_poly.pdbx_seq_one_letter_code
_entity_poly.pdbx_strand_id
1 'polypeptide(L)'
;MEALLGEIRIAIQKAGKTDSLAFDTWGVDFGLLDADGKLLEDPVHYRDERTKDWPQRVAQKIELHSLYVRTGNQILAINTLFQLLALQEEQPDLLRRAKHLLFIPDLLAAMLGADLTWERSIASTSQMWNPVAGTWDLELLRQMGMDPGLFGAMTDSGSIIGALPDSTKIIAVAGHDTQCAVAAMPVEEGESAAFLSCGTWSLIGCEPVSYTHL
;
A
#
# COMPACT_ATOMS: atom_id res chain seq x y z
N MET A 1 -7.64 0.14 15.51
CA MET A 1 -6.65 -0.91 15.16
C MET A 1 -6.63 -2.05 16.17
N GLU A 2 -6.57 -1.82 17.47
CA GLU A 2 -6.53 -2.84 18.53
C GLU A 2 -7.65 -3.90 18.43
N ALA A 3 -8.90 -3.48 18.20
CA ALA A 3 -10.03 -4.40 18.06
C ALA A 3 -9.84 -5.35 16.86
N LEU A 4 -9.39 -4.83 15.72
CA LEU A 4 -9.11 -5.62 14.52
C LEU A 4 -8.03 -6.67 14.76
N LEU A 5 -6.94 -6.28 15.42
CA LEU A 5 -5.86 -7.22 15.79
C LEU A 5 -6.35 -8.29 16.76
N GLY A 6 -7.25 -7.95 17.68
CA GLY A 6 -7.88 -8.91 18.56
C GLY A 6 -8.63 -9.99 17.78
N GLU A 7 -9.45 -9.60 16.81
CA GLU A 7 -10.19 -10.54 15.96
C GLU A 7 -9.26 -11.38 15.06
N ILE A 8 -8.19 -10.78 14.52
CA ILE A 8 -7.19 -11.50 13.73
C ILE A 8 -6.50 -12.58 14.59
N ARG A 9 -6.10 -12.26 15.83
CA ARG A 9 -5.50 -13.25 16.73
C ARG A 9 -6.46 -14.40 17.06
N ILE A 10 -7.74 -14.09 17.27
CA ILE A 10 -8.79 -15.10 17.48
C ILE A 10 -8.94 -16.00 16.24
N ALA A 11 -8.91 -15.40 15.04
CA ALA A 11 -9.00 -16.16 13.79
C ALA A 11 -7.80 -17.08 13.60
N ILE A 12 -6.57 -16.59 13.85
CA ILE A 12 -5.34 -17.40 13.82
C ILE A 12 -5.44 -18.57 14.80
N GLN A 13 -5.88 -18.31 16.03
CA GLN A 13 -6.05 -19.37 17.04
C GLN A 13 -7.07 -20.41 16.61
N LYS A 14 -8.19 -20.00 16.00
CA LYS A 14 -9.22 -20.92 15.49
C LYS A 14 -8.75 -21.75 14.29
N ALA A 15 -7.91 -21.18 13.43
CA ALA A 15 -7.32 -21.89 12.29
C ALA A 15 -6.40 -23.04 12.74
N GLY A 16 -5.81 -22.92 13.94
CA GLY A 16 -4.86 -23.89 14.45
C GLY A 16 -3.52 -23.82 13.70
N LYS A 17 -2.81 -24.96 13.62
CA LYS A 17 -1.50 -24.97 12.96
C LYS A 17 -1.66 -24.77 11.47
N THR A 18 -1.00 -23.74 10.95
CA THR A 18 -0.92 -23.40 9.52
C THR A 18 0.55 -23.28 9.10
N ASP A 19 0.83 -23.43 7.81
CA ASP A 19 2.20 -23.27 7.28
C ASP A 19 2.56 -21.80 7.09
N SER A 20 1.57 -20.98 6.73
CA SER A 20 1.77 -19.57 6.49
C SER A 20 0.51 -18.73 6.73
N LEU A 21 0.73 -17.43 6.91
CA LEU A 21 -0.26 -16.37 7.04
C LEU A 21 0.12 -15.23 6.11
N ALA A 22 -0.84 -14.61 5.47
CA ALA A 22 -0.67 -13.41 4.67
C ALA A 22 -1.87 -12.47 4.85
N PHE A 23 -1.70 -11.20 4.47
CA PHE A 23 -2.75 -10.19 4.50
C PHE A 23 -2.93 -9.59 3.12
N ASP A 24 -4.16 -9.58 2.63
CA ASP A 24 -4.60 -8.68 1.58
C ASP A 24 -5.70 -7.77 2.11
N THR A 25 -5.67 -6.52 1.69
CA THR A 25 -6.60 -5.50 2.15
C THR A 25 -6.96 -4.55 1.00
N TRP A 26 -7.63 -3.46 1.31
CA TRP A 26 -7.79 -2.35 0.37
C TRP A 26 -6.50 -1.51 0.28
N GLY A 27 -6.34 -0.77 -0.85
CA GLY A 27 -5.18 0.09 -1.08
C GLY A 27 -5.28 1.46 -0.40
N VAL A 28 -4.27 2.25 -0.60
CA VAL A 28 -4.08 3.67 -0.31
C VAL A 28 -4.01 4.09 1.15
N ASP A 29 -4.63 3.35 2.08
CA ASP A 29 -4.61 3.68 3.51
C ASP A 29 -3.33 3.16 4.18
N PHE A 30 -2.93 3.85 5.24
CA PHE A 30 -1.66 3.60 5.92
C PHE A 30 -1.73 3.91 7.40
N GLY A 31 -0.78 3.36 8.15
CA GLY A 31 -0.47 3.76 9.53
C GLY A 31 0.92 4.36 9.63
N LEU A 32 1.09 5.23 10.61
CA LEU A 32 2.38 5.85 10.94
C LEU A 32 2.93 5.25 12.23
N LEU A 33 4.17 4.78 12.17
CA LEU A 33 4.87 4.22 13.32
C LEU A 33 5.98 5.16 13.81
N ASP A 34 6.23 5.16 15.12
CA ASP A 34 7.39 5.81 15.72
C ASP A 34 8.68 4.95 15.57
N ALA A 35 9.76 5.41 16.20
CA ALA A 35 11.06 4.73 16.14
C ALA A 35 11.07 3.35 16.82
N ASP A 36 10.13 3.11 17.73
CA ASP A 36 9.99 1.83 18.43
C ASP A 36 9.02 0.89 17.69
N GLY A 37 8.52 1.28 16.51
CA GLY A 37 7.56 0.52 15.73
C GLY A 37 6.14 0.58 16.28
N LYS A 38 5.84 1.52 17.17
CA LYS A 38 4.51 1.69 17.76
C LYS A 38 3.65 2.57 16.87
N LEU A 39 2.41 2.14 16.63
CA LEU A 39 1.41 2.93 15.90
C LEU A 39 1.12 4.22 16.65
N LEU A 40 1.26 5.36 15.98
CA LEU A 40 1.06 6.69 16.55
C LEU A 40 -0.41 7.04 16.74
N GLU A 41 -1.23 6.75 15.72
CA GLU A 41 -2.69 6.93 15.72
C GLU A 41 -3.34 5.89 14.83
N ASP A 42 -4.62 5.61 15.01
CA ASP A 42 -5.37 4.72 14.13
C ASP A 42 -5.40 5.26 12.69
N PRO A 43 -5.24 4.41 11.66
CA PRO A 43 -5.39 4.80 10.27
C PRO A 43 -6.72 5.49 9.98
N VAL A 44 -6.67 6.52 9.16
CA VAL A 44 -7.87 7.22 8.67
C VAL A 44 -8.29 6.60 7.34
N HIS A 45 -9.57 6.31 7.19
CA HIS A 45 -10.11 5.68 6.00
C HIS A 45 -10.10 6.64 4.79
N TYR A 46 -9.78 6.15 3.60
CA TYR A 46 -9.66 6.93 2.35
C TYR A 46 -10.94 7.68 1.93
N ARG A 47 -12.11 7.35 2.49
CA ARG A 47 -13.37 8.07 2.25
C ARG A 47 -13.53 9.32 3.10
N ASP A 48 -12.54 9.64 3.93
CA ASP A 48 -12.50 10.91 4.64
C ASP A 48 -12.41 12.08 3.65
N GLU A 49 -13.16 13.14 3.89
CA GLU A 49 -13.26 14.26 2.95
C GLU A 49 -12.05 15.21 2.97
N ARG A 50 -11.09 15.03 3.90
CA ARG A 50 -9.89 15.88 4.04
C ARG A 50 -9.06 15.97 2.77
N THR A 51 -9.18 15.00 1.86
CA THR A 51 -8.36 14.92 0.63
C THR A 51 -9.06 15.48 -0.61
N LYS A 52 -10.32 15.87 -0.51
CA LYS A 52 -11.21 16.18 -1.65
C LYS A 52 -10.62 17.18 -2.66
N ASP A 53 -9.99 18.25 -2.18
CA ASP A 53 -9.49 19.33 -3.03
C ASP A 53 -7.98 19.23 -3.28
N TRP A 54 -7.32 18.21 -2.76
CA TRP A 54 -5.86 18.06 -2.89
C TRP A 54 -5.35 17.83 -4.32
N PRO A 55 -6.03 17.09 -5.21
CA PRO A 55 -5.60 16.99 -6.61
C PRO A 55 -5.48 18.37 -7.28
N GLN A 56 -6.46 19.26 -7.07
CA GLN A 56 -6.46 20.62 -7.63
C GLN A 56 -5.35 21.49 -7.00
N ARG A 57 -5.07 21.33 -5.73
CA ARG A 57 -3.98 22.04 -5.03
C ARG A 57 -2.61 21.56 -5.53
N VAL A 58 -2.44 20.25 -5.74
CA VAL A 58 -1.22 19.67 -6.31
C VAL A 58 -1.01 20.09 -7.75
N ALA A 59 -2.09 20.24 -8.54
CA ALA A 59 -2.04 20.76 -9.91
C ALA A 59 -1.38 22.16 -10.04
N GLN A 60 -1.33 22.93 -8.94
CA GLN A 60 -0.63 24.21 -8.89
C GLN A 60 0.90 24.05 -8.76
N LYS A 61 1.39 22.88 -8.39
CA LYS A 61 2.82 22.57 -8.17
C LYS A 61 3.41 21.66 -9.23
N ILE A 62 2.62 20.74 -9.74
CA ILE A 62 2.98 19.78 -10.79
C ILE A 62 1.79 19.54 -11.70
N GLU A 63 2.04 19.44 -13.01
CA GLU A 63 1.01 19.07 -13.96
C GLU A 63 0.51 17.65 -13.66
N LEU A 64 -0.82 17.45 -13.56
CA LEU A 64 -1.40 16.15 -13.19
C LEU A 64 -1.10 15.05 -14.21
N HIS A 65 -1.00 15.40 -15.50
CA HIS A 65 -0.58 14.43 -16.51
C HIS A 65 0.86 13.95 -16.28
N SER A 66 1.78 14.86 -15.93
CA SER A 66 3.15 14.49 -15.56
C SER A 66 3.20 13.61 -14.32
N LEU A 67 2.36 13.87 -13.32
CA LEU A 67 2.22 13.03 -12.14
C LEU A 67 1.71 11.63 -12.51
N TYR A 68 0.71 11.55 -13.39
CA TYR A 68 0.19 10.28 -13.91
C TYR A 68 1.29 9.50 -14.65
N VAL A 69 2.01 10.12 -15.56
CA VAL A 69 3.09 9.46 -16.33
C VAL A 69 4.21 8.93 -15.42
N ARG A 70 4.54 9.67 -14.34
CA ARG A 70 5.57 9.27 -13.37
C ARG A 70 5.19 8.05 -12.54
N THR A 71 3.93 7.93 -12.17
CA THR A 71 3.47 6.97 -11.18
C THR A 71 2.58 5.86 -11.76
N GLY A 72 2.05 6.05 -12.96
CA GLY A 72 1.12 5.12 -13.60
C GLY A 72 -0.28 5.09 -12.98
N ASN A 73 -0.54 5.90 -11.94
CA ASN A 73 -1.79 5.86 -11.20
C ASN A 73 -2.79 6.91 -11.67
N GLN A 74 -4.06 6.51 -11.79
CA GLN A 74 -5.14 7.46 -11.94
C GLN A 74 -5.13 8.46 -10.78
N ILE A 75 -5.32 9.75 -11.10
CA ILE A 75 -5.35 10.82 -10.10
C ILE A 75 -6.69 10.80 -9.38
N LEU A 76 -6.70 10.24 -8.19
CA LEU A 76 -7.87 10.17 -7.32
C LEU A 76 -7.55 10.81 -5.98
N ALA A 77 -8.46 11.60 -5.43
CA ALA A 77 -8.27 12.28 -4.14
C ALA A 77 -7.95 11.30 -2.99
N ILE A 78 -8.36 10.05 -3.11
CA ILE A 78 -8.13 8.99 -2.12
C ILE A 78 -6.68 8.49 -2.07
N ASN A 79 -5.84 8.78 -3.10
CA ASN A 79 -4.48 8.23 -3.14
C ASN A 79 -3.64 8.71 -1.95
N THR A 80 -2.73 7.87 -1.50
CA THR A 80 -1.91 8.09 -0.30
C THR A 80 -1.17 9.43 -0.32
N LEU A 81 -0.65 9.84 -1.48
CA LEU A 81 0.01 11.13 -1.63
C LEU A 81 -0.86 12.28 -1.11
N PHE A 82 -2.14 12.32 -1.50
CA PHE A 82 -3.05 13.38 -1.09
C PHE A 82 -3.45 13.27 0.38
N GLN A 83 -3.55 12.05 0.91
CA GLN A 83 -3.79 11.83 2.33
C GLN A 83 -2.61 12.34 3.19
N LEU A 84 -1.37 12.10 2.75
CA LEU A 84 -0.17 12.61 3.44
C LEU A 84 -0.08 14.12 3.38
N LEU A 85 -0.43 14.73 2.24
CA LEU A 85 -0.44 16.20 2.09
C LEU A 85 -1.48 16.84 3.02
N ALA A 86 -2.67 16.24 3.13
CA ALA A 86 -3.67 16.69 4.09
C ALA A 86 -3.15 16.58 5.54
N LEU A 87 -2.56 15.43 5.87
CA LEU A 87 -2.00 15.20 7.19
C LEU A 87 -0.86 16.16 7.52
N GLN A 88 0.00 16.49 6.55
CA GLN A 88 1.09 17.46 6.70
C GLN A 88 0.58 18.86 7.06
N GLU A 89 -0.59 19.23 6.54
CA GLU A 89 -1.21 20.52 6.82
C GLU A 89 -1.95 20.51 8.18
N GLU A 90 -2.71 19.44 8.43
CA GLU A 90 -3.60 19.35 9.59
C GLU A 90 -2.87 18.92 10.87
N GLN A 91 -1.91 17.99 10.74
CA GLN A 91 -1.23 17.35 11.87
C GLN A 91 0.30 17.24 11.64
N PRO A 92 1.02 18.35 11.42
CA PRO A 92 2.45 18.32 11.13
C PRO A 92 3.27 17.67 12.25
N ASP A 93 2.82 17.75 13.50
CA ASP A 93 3.49 17.15 14.66
C ASP A 93 3.43 15.63 14.62
N LEU A 94 2.34 15.06 14.14
CA LEU A 94 2.21 13.61 13.95
C LEU A 94 3.24 13.12 12.95
N LEU A 95 3.37 13.78 11.79
CA LEU A 95 4.36 13.42 10.76
C LEU A 95 5.80 13.59 11.27
N ARG A 96 6.11 14.60 12.09
CA ARG A 96 7.47 14.75 12.69
C ARG A 96 7.84 13.62 13.64
N ARG A 97 6.87 13.02 14.31
CA ARG A 97 7.08 11.87 15.20
C ARG A 97 7.18 10.56 14.44
N ALA A 98 6.59 10.48 13.26
CA ALA A 98 6.62 9.29 12.42
C ALA A 98 8.05 8.96 11.94
N LYS A 99 8.37 7.68 11.93
CA LYS A 99 9.61 7.12 11.37
C LYS A 99 9.36 6.14 10.26
N HIS A 100 8.18 5.53 10.23
CA HIS A 100 7.78 4.61 9.19
C HIS A 100 6.32 4.85 8.82
N LEU A 101 6.03 4.75 7.51
CA LEU A 101 4.70 4.65 6.96
C LEU A 101 4.53 3.22 6.45
N LEU A 102 3.52 2.49 6.91
CA LEU A 102 3.17 1.17 6.39
C LEU A 102 1.75 1.16 5.85
N PHE A 103 1.54 0.53 4.71
CA PHE A 103 0.20 0.25 4.20
C PHE A 103 -0.50 -0.77 5.09
N ILE A 104 -1.82 -0.84 5.01
CA ILE A 104 -2.60 -1.66 5.94
C ILE A 104 -2.14 -3.12 6.01
N PRO A 105 -1.88 -3.85 4.90
CA PRO A 105 -1.43 -5.24 4.99
C PRO A 105 -0.05 -5.37 5.65
N ASP A 106 0.90 -4.50 5.28
CA ASP A 106 2.23 -4.44 5.89
C ASP A 106 2.15 -4.08 7.38
N LEU A 107 1.27 -3.14 7.74
CA LEU A 107 1.03 -2.74 9.12
C LEU A 107 0.49 -3.90 9.96
N LEU A 108 -0.50 -4.64 9.46
CA LEU A 108 -1.06 -5.79 10.15
C LEU A 108 -0.01 -6.88 10.37
N ALA A 109 0.81 -7.15 9.36
CA ALA A 109 1.92 -8.10 9.48
C ALA A 109 2.94 -7.64 10.53
N ALA A 110 3.36 -6.38 10.50
CA ALA A 110 4.30 -5.81 11.48
C ALA A 110 3.75 -5.87 12.91
N MET A 111 2.46 -5.59 13.11
CA MET A 111 1.80 -5.65 14.43
C MET A 111 1.64 -7.10 14.95
N LEU A 112 1.87 -8.11 14.12
CA LEU A 112 1.98 -9.51 14.50
C LEU A 112 3.44 -9.98 14.66
N GLY A 113 4.41 -9.08 14.51
CA GLY A 113 5.83 -9.34 14.73
C GLY A 113 6.63 -9.64 13.47
N ALA A 114 6.10 -9.35 12.27
CA ALA A 114 6.88 -9.37 11.04
C ALA A 114 7.84 -8.16 10.97
N ASP A 115 8.81 -8.25 10.08
CA ASP A 115 9.68 -7.13 9.72
C ASP A 115 8.86 -5.99 9.10
N LEU A 116 9.36 -4.75 9.21
CA LEU A 116 8.77 -3.62 8.52
C LEU A 116 9.00 -3.77 7.02
N THR A 117 7.93 -3.86 6.25
CA THR A 117 7.97 -4.11 4.81
C THR A 117 7.16 -3.07 4.05
N TRP A 118 7.49 -2.92 2.78
CA TRP A 118 6.77 -2.09 1.81
C TRP A 118 6.55 -2.96 0.58
N GLU A 119 5.48 -3.74 0.59
CA GLU A 119 5.19 -4.64 -0.51
C GLU A 119 4.87 -3.83 -1.77
N ARG A 120 5.48 -4.23 -2.88
CA ARG A 120 5.50 -3.48 -4.14
C ARG A 120 4.10 -3.19 -4.70
N SER A 121 3.22 -4.17 -4.70
CA SER A 121 1.89 -4.04 -5.32
C SER A 121 1.02 -3.06 -4.55
N ILE A 122 0.99 -3.16 -3.20
CA ILE A 122 0.22 -2.21 -2.39
C ILE A 122 0.85 -0.81 -2.46
N ALA A 123 2.18 -0.70 -2.47
CA ALA A 123 2.89 0.56 -2.63
C ALA A 123 2.55 1.26 -3.96
N SER A 124 2.30 0.50 -5.02
CA SER A 124 1.94 1.04 -6.33
C SER A 124 0.61 1.83 -6.32
N THR A 125 -0.27 1.61 -5.33
CA THR A 125 -1.54 2.34 -5.22
C THR A 125 -1.37 3.77 -4.71
N SER A 126 -0.20 4.11 -4.20
CA SER A 126 0.05 5.30 -3.38
C SER A 126 0.14 6.63 -4.14
N GLN A 127 0.33 6.64 -5.45
CA GLN A 127 0.76 7.80 -6.25
C GLN A 127 2.18 8.29 -5.92
N MET A 128 3.01 7.47 -5.28
CA MET A 128 4.37 7.83 -4.86
C MET A 128 5.42 6.83 -5.33
N TRP A 129 4.99 5.74 -5.95
CA TRP A 129 5.86 4.71 -6.51
C TRP A 129 6.13 4.98 -7.99
N ASN A 130 7.38 4.81 -8.43
CA ASN A 130 7.77 4.93 -9.83
C ASN A 130 7.93 3.55 -10.45
N PRO A 131 7.02 3.12 -11.36
CA PRO A 131 7.03 1.80 -11.94
C PRO A 131 8.27 1.54 -12.84
N VAL A 132 8.82 2.58 -13.47
CA VAL A 132 10.00 2.46 -14.33
C VAL A 132 11.27 2.26 -13.49
N ALA A 133 11.40 2.98 -12.38
CA ALA A 133 12.52 2.84 -11.45
C ALA A 133 12.38 1.63 -10.52
N GLY A 134 11.16 1.08 -10.36
CA GLY A 134 10.87 -0.02 -9.45
C GLY A 134 11.01 0.34 -7.97
N THR A 135 10.90 1.61 -7.62
CA THR A 135 11.08 2.13 -6.26
C THR A 135 10.27 3.40 -6.02
N TRP A 136 10.34 3.93 -4.81
CA TRP A 136 9.74 5.22 -4.46
C TRP A 136 10.26 6.35 -5.35
N ASP A 137 9.37 7.26 -5.75
CA ASP A 137 9.74 8.48 -6.46
C ASP A 137 10.25 9.52 -5.45
N LEU A 138 11.52 9.39 -5.07
CA LEU A 138 12.14 10.24 -4.05
C LEU A 138 12.17 11.72 -4.45
N GLU A 139 12.21 12.02 -5.74
CA GLU A 139 12.17 13.39 -6.22
C GLU A 139 10.78 13.99 -6.02
N LEU A 140 9.72 13.25 -6.40
CA LEU A 140 8.34 13.65 -6.15
C LEU A 140 8.09 13.86 -4.65
N LEU A 141 8.53 12.93 -3.80
CA LEU A 141 8.37 13.05 -2.35
C LEU A 141 8.99 14.35 -1.83
N ARG A 142 10.23 14.66 -2.21
CA ARG A 142 10.89 15.91 -1.81
C ARG A 142 10.20 17.15 -2.37
N GLN A 143 9.75 17.10 -3.63
CA GLN A 143 9.01 18.19 -4.26
C GLN A 143 7.70 18.50 -3.52
N MET A 144 7.07 17.47 -2.96
CA MET A 144 5.85 17.58 -2.15
C MET A 144 6.12 17.89 -0.66
N GLY A 145 7.40 18.00 -0.26
CA GLY A 145 7.79 18.28 1.12
C GLY A 145 7.68 17.08 2.06
N MET A 146 7.64 15.87 1.51
CA MET A 146 7.60 14.62 2.27
C MET A 146 9.01 14.19 2.67
N ASP A 147 9.13 13.57 3.86
CA ASP A 147 10.37 12.92 4.27
C ASP A 147 10.49 11.54 3.62
N PRO A 148 11.47 11.32 2.70
CA PRO A 148 11.69 10.00 2.12
C PRO A 148 12.08 8.93 3.16
N GLY A 149 12.55 9.33 4.34
CA GLY A 149 12.91 8.42 5.43
C GLY A 149 11.73 7.64 6.02
N LEU A 150 10.48 8.03 5.70
CA LEU A 150 9.28 7.29 6.08
C LEU A 150 9.15 5.94 5.33
N PHE A 151 9.87 5.77 4.23
CA PHE A 151 9.71 4.67 3.28
C PHE A 151 10.99 3.82 3.23
N GLY A 152 10.83 2.51 3.41
CA GLY A 152 11.94 1.56 3.30
C GLY A 152 12.09 0.97 1.89
N ALA A 153 12.95 -0.04 1.81
CA ALA A 153 13.16 -0.79 0.58
C ALA A 153 11.90 -1.60 0.19
N MET A 154 11.67 -1.74 -1.12
CA MET A 154 10.56 -2.53 -1.63
C MET A 154 10.72 -4.01 -1.31
N THR A 155 9.61 -4.65 -0.98
CA THR A 155 9.50 -6.09 -0.75
C THR A 155 8.67 -6.70 -1.88
N ASP A 156 9.14 -7.80 -2.43
CA ASP A 156 8.41 -8.52 -3.47
C ASP A 156 7.38 -9.47 -2.86
N SER A 157 6.22 -9.61 -3.52
CA SER A 157 5.21 -10.62 -3.18
C SER A 157 5.84 -12.03 -3.15
N GLY A 158 5.42 -12.88 -2.23
CA GLY A 158 5.99 -14.21 -1.99
C GLY A 158 7.17 -14.22 -1.00
N SER A 159 7.67 -13.06 -0.57
CA SER A 159 8.75 -12.97 0.42
C SER A 159 8.27 -13.38 1.81
N ILE A 160 9.08 -14.18 2.52
CA ILE A 160 8.86 -14.45 3.94
C ILE A 160 9.37 -13.23 4.72
N ILE A 161 8.48 -12.57 5.46
CA ILE A 161 8.74 -11.32 6.18
C ILE A 161 8.72 -11.49 7.69
N GLY A 162 8.54 -12.70 8.18
CA GLY A 162 8.54 -13.03 9.61
C GLY A 162 7.91 -14.37 9.90
N ALA A 163 7.73 -14.66 11.18
CA ALA A 163 7.01 -15.84 11.64
C ALA A 163 6.31 -15.56 12.97
N LEU A 164 5.16 -16.21 13.18
CA LEU A 164 4.51 -16.26 14.47
C LEU A 164 5.30 -17.16 15.46
N PRO A 165 5.04 -17.07 16.76
CA PRO A 165 5.73 -17.88 17.77
C PRO A 165 5.63 -19.40 17.57
N ASP A 166 4.60 -19.88 16.88
CA ASP A 166 4.38 -21.30 16.54
C ASP A 166 5.09 -21.71 15.23
N SER A 167 5.92 -20.83 14.66
CA SER A 167 6.63 -21.01 13.39
C SER A 167 5.77 -20.89 12.12
N THR A 168 4.51 -20.48 12.21
CA THR A 168 3.70 -20.09 11.05
C THR A 168 4.38 -18.92 10.35
N LYS A 169 4.77 -19.07 9.08
CA LYS A 169 5.46 -18.02 8.31
C LYS A 169 4.50 -16.86 8.01
N ILE A 170 4.98 -15.63 8.11
CA ILE A 170 4.26 -14.46 7.61
C ILE A 170 4.85 -14.13 6.22
N ILE A 171 3.97 -14.08 5.21
CA ILE A 171 4.38 -13.89 3.81
C ILE A 171 3.76 -12.59 3.29
N ALA A 172 4.58 -11.75 2.65
CA ALA A 172 4.09 -10.64 1.85
C ALA A 172 3.40 -11.19 0.59
N VAL A 173 2.16 -10.80 0.38
CA VAL A 173 1.39 -11.09 -0.85
C VAL A 173 1.15 -9.80 -1.62
N ALA A 174 0.43 -9.82 -2.73
CA ALA A 174 0.14 -8.64 -3.54
C ALA A 174 -0.64 -7.51 -2.80
N GLY A 175 -0.77 -7.59 -1.51
CA GLY A 175 -1.24 -6.59 -0.55
C GLY A 175 -2.63 -5.97 -0.81
N HIS A 176 -2.98 -5.71 -2.05
CA HIS A 176 -4.29 -5.19 -2.47
C HIS A 176 -5.20 -6.33 -2.92
N ASP A 177 -6.42 -6.40 -2.38
CA ASP A 177 -7.43 -7.43 -2.66
C ASP A 177 -7.67 -7.67 -4.17
N THR A 178 -7.79 -6.60 -4.93
CA THR A 178 -7.95 -6.69 -6.39
C THR A 178 -6.71 -7.26 -7.08
N GLN A 179 -5.51 -6.89 -6.63
CA GLN A 179 -4.26 -7.41 -7.19
C GLN A 179 -4.09 -8.90 -6.87
N CYS A 180 -4.47 -9.31 -5.65
CA CYS A 180 -4.53 -10.73 -5.28
C CYS A 180 -5.53 -11.49 -6.16
N ALA A 181 -6.70 -10.91 -6.43
CA ALA A 181 -7.70 -11.50 -7.31
C ALA A 181 -7.20 -11.64 -8.76
N VAL A 182 -6.47 -10.63 -9.27
CA VAL A 182 -5.84 -10.69 -10.60
C VAL A 182 -4.75 -11.76 -10.65
N ALA A 183 -3.88 -11.82 -9.63
CA ALA A 183 -2.83 -12.83 -9.54
C ALA A 183 -3.37 -14.27 -9.47
N ALA A 184 -4.60 -14.46 -8.99
CA ALA A 184 -5.27 -15.75 -8.89
C ALA A 184 -6.04 -16.14 -10.17
N MET A 185 -6.00 -15.35 -11.24
CA MET A 185 -6.67 -15.70 -12.49
C MET A 185 -6.05 -16.97 -13.08
N PRO A 186 -6.87 -17.91 -13.60
CA PRO A 186 -6.38 -19.13 -14.24
C PRO A 186 -5.94 -18.85 -15.69
N VAL A 187 -4.83 -18.11 -15.84
CA VAL A 187 -4.22 -17.79 -17.15
C VAL A 187 -2.93 -18.58 -17.29
N GLU A 188 -2.72 -19.21 -18.44
CA GLU A 188 -1.48 -19.93 -18.72
C GLU A 188 -0.36 -18.95 -19.08
N GLU A 189 0.90 -19.35 -18.77
CA GLU A 189 2.06 -18.54 -19.10
C GLU A 189 2.14 -18.26 -20.60
N GLY A 190 2.24 -17.00 -20.97
CA GLY A 190 2.31 -16.56 -22.37
C GLY A 190 0.95 -16.28 -23.02
N GLU A 191 -0.15 -16.39 -22.30
CA GLU A 191 -1.47 -16.00 -22.79
C GLU A 191 -1.81 -14.56 -22.38
N SER A 192 -2.43 -13.82 -23.31
CA SER A 192 -3.04 -12.52 -22.99
C SER A 192 -4.41 -12.72 -22.36
N ALA A 193 -4.65 -12.08 -21.24
CA ALA A 193 -5.95 -12.15 -20.55
C ALA A 193 -6.54 -10.76 -20.33
N ALA A 194 -7.86 -10.68 -20.41
CA ALA A 194 -8.62 -9.54 -19.92
C ALA A 194 -9.39 -9.96 -18.67
N PHE A 195 -9.48 -9.06 -17.71
CA PHE A 195 -10.22 -9.32 -16.47
C PHE A 195 -11.21 -8.20 -16.15
N LEU A 196 -12.24 -8.57 -15.42
CA LEU A 196 -13.19 -7.65 -14.81
C LEU A 196 -13.34 -8.02 -13.34
N SER A 197 -12.78 -7.21 -12.45
CA SER A 197 -12.99 -7.33 -11.00
C SER A 197 -14.21 -6.50 -10.61
N CYS A 198 -15.26 -7.15 -10.11
CA CYS A 198 -16.50 -6.52 -9.68
C CYS A 198 -16.63 -6.65 -8.16
N GLY A 199 -16.09 -5.70 -7.40
CA GLY A 199 -16.21 -5.58 -5.95
C GLY A 199 -16.85 -4.24 -5.56
N THR A 200 -16.29 -3.58 -4.57
CA THR A 200 -16.65 -2.18 -4.20
C THR A 200 -16.42 -1.21 -5.36
N TRP A 201 -15.39 -1.49 -6.16
CA TRP A 201 -15.08 -0.86 -7.44
C TRP A 201 -15.22 -1.87 -8.56
N SER A 202 -15.57 -1.41 -9.75
CA SER A 202 -15.52 -2.24 -10.96
C SER A 202 -14.30 -1.84 -11.76
N LEU A 203 -13.33 -2.77 -11.85
CA LEU A 203 -12.05 -2.56 -12.52
C LEU A 203 -11.93 -3.50 -13.71
N ILE A 204 -11.66 -2.95 -14.87
CA ILE A 204 -11.34 -3.71 -16.09
C ILE A 204 -9.87 -3.53 -16.42
N GLY A 205 -9.20 -4.60 -16.77
CA GLY A 205 -7.81 -4.58 -17.17
C GLY A 205 -7.45 -5.72 -18.10
N CYS A 206 -6.21 -5.70 -18.55
CA CYS A 206 -5.63 -6.79 -19.33
C CYS A 206 -4.19 -7.03 -18.90
N GLU A 207 -3.78 -8.28 -19.01
CA GLU A 207 -2.39 -8.71 -18.89
C GLU A 207 -1.87 -9.05 -20.30
N PRO A 208 -1.08 -8.16 -20.93
CA PRO A 208 -0.54 -8.41 -22.26
C PRO A 208 0.70 -9.31 -22.19
N VAL A 209 0.90 -10.14 -23.21
CA VAL A 209 2.10 -11.02 -23.35
C VAL A 209 3.38 -10.20 -23.51
N SER A 210 3.31 -8.97 -23.99
CA SER A 210 4.44 -8.06 -24.11
C SER A 210 4.04 -6.62 -23.90
N TYR A 211 4.88 -5.87 -23.15
CA TYR A 211 4.71 -4.43 -22.87
C TYR A 211 5.27 -3.53 -24.00
N THR A 212 5.20 -3.94 -25.25
CA THR A 212 5.86 -3.25 -26.36
C THR A 212 5.19 -1.93 -26.77
N HIS A 213 4.06 -1.53 -26.16
CA HIS A 213 3.28 -0.35 -26.58
C HIS A 213 2.56 0.39 -25.44
N LEU A 214 3.23 0.61 -24.30
CA LEU A 214 2.76 1.61 -23.32
C LEU A 214 3.62 2.86 -23.38
#